data_92ffc84a2b33b5f5825ddcdef3a63a4e
#
_entry.id   92ffc84a2b33b5f5825ddcdef3a63a4e
#
_cell.length_a   1.000
_cell.length_b   1.000
_cell.length_c   1.000
_cell.angle_alpha   90.00
_cell.angle_beta   90.00
_cell.angle_gamma   90.00
#
_symmetry.space_group_name_H-M   'P 1'
#
loop_
_entity.id
_entity.type
_entity.pdbx_description
1 polymer ?
#
loop_
_entity_poly.entity_id
_entity_poly.type
_entity_poly.pdbx_seq_one_letter_code
_entity_poly.pdbx_strand_id
1 'polypeptide(L)'
;MKPIQRGAPVEENVLVELIQRAQRDSDPEAFDGLYLLFADRVFRYLLARVGDADLAEEVTSQVFLRLIEKIDMYRIGPRDNVAIFSAWLYRMAYNKLIDVYRQERRLHRVALEKAAHVTTGHLLERVHARLDFEWLLEKLQLLNEQQREVLVLRFVEELSIAETAQVMQKSEGAVKALQHRALETLRRYLQS
;
A
#
# COMPACT_ATOMS: atom_id res chain seq x y z
N MET A 1 -2.46 -23.72 -10.91
CA MET A 1 -2.25 -22.34 -10.40
C MET A 1 -3.44 -22.03 -9.50
N LYS A 2 -3.31 -22.16 -8.16
CA LYS A 2 -4.38 -21.76 -7.23
C LYS A 2 -4.27 -20.26 -7.02
N PRO A 3 -5.35 -19.48 -7.13
CA PRO A 3 -5.33 -18.07 -6.86
C PRO A 3 -4.94 -17.84 -5.39
N ILE A 4 -4.12 -16.82 -5.15
CA ILE A 4 -3.84 -16.25 -3.82
C ILE A 4 -5.20 -16.08 -3.14
N GLN A 5 -5.37 -16.68 -1.95
CA GLN A 5 -6.62 -16.56 -1.20
C GLN A 5 -6.89 -15.08 -0.97
N ARG A 6 -7.87 -14.57 -1.71
CA ARG A 6 -8.45 -13.24 -1.46
C ARG A 6 -9.04 -13.26 -0.07
N GLY A 7 -8.76 -12.25 0.73
CA GLY A 7 -9.52 -12.02 1.95
C GLY A 7 -11.01 -12.07 1.61
N ALA A 8 -11.83 -12.62 2.53
CA ALA A 8 -13.26 -12.73 2.33
C ALA A 8 -13.83 -11.41 1.82
N PRO A 9 -14.82 -11.42 0.89
CA PRO A 9 -15.43 -10.19 0.43
C PRO A 9 -15.99 -9.44 1.63
N VAL A 10 -15.47 -8.22 1.85
CA VAL A 10 -15.99 -7.34 2.90
C VAL A 10 -17.35 -6.85 2.43
N GLU A 11 -18.40 -7.16 3.19
CA GLU A 11 -19.72 -6.62 2.91
C GLU A 11 -19.69 -5.10 3.10
N GLU A 12 -20.12 -4.34 2.10
CA GLU A 12 -20.07 -2.87 2.12
C GLU A 12 -20.82 -2.29 3.33
N ASN A 13 -21.90 -2.92 3.73
CA ASN A 13 -22.67 -2.53 4.91
C ASN A 13 -21.86 -2.64 6.21
N VAL A 14 -21.08 -3.72 6.37
CA VAL A 14 -20.20 -3.92 7.54
C VAL A 14 -19.13 -2.84 7.60
N LEU A 15 -18.52 -2.50 6.47
CA LEU A 15 -17.52 -1.43 6.41
C LEU A 15 -18.11 -0.08 6.82
N VAL A 16 -19.28 0.29 6.27
CA VAL A 16 -19.95 1.55 6.59
C VAL A 16 -20.28 1.63 8.07
N GLU A 17 -20.81 0.53 8.65
CA GLU A 17 -21.11 0.46 10.08
C GLU A 17 -19.86 0.66 10.95
N LEU A 18 -18.75 -0.04 10.64
CA LEU A 18 -17.49 0.12 11.37
C LEU A 18 -16.96 1.56 11.31
N ILE A 19 -16.99 2.18 10.12
CA ILE A 19 -16.56 3.58 9.98
C ILE A 19 -17.44 4.50 10.82
N GLN A 20 -18.76 4.32 10.78
CA GLN A 20 -19.69 5.15 11.56
C GLN A 20 -19.53 4.99 13.07
N ARG A 21 -19.28 3.77 13.57
CA ARG A 21 -19.01 3.51 15.00
C ARG A 21 -17.68 4.14 15.41
N ALA A 22 -16.64 3.98 14.59
CA ALA A 22 -15.35 4.61 14.84
C ALA A 22 -15.43 6.14 14.92
N GLN A 23 -16.23 6.77 14.02
CA GLN A 23 -16.41 8.23 13.99
C GLN A 23 -17.25 8.78 15.16
N ARG A 24 -18.34 8.09 15.52
CA ARG A 24 -19.28 8.62 16.51
C ARG A 24 -18.81 8.44 17.95
N ASP A 25 -18.27 7.27 18.23
CA ASP A 25 -18.07 6.81 19.59
C ASP A 25 -16.58 6.54 19.90
N SER A 26 -15.69 6.75 18.93
CA SER A 26 -14.27 6.32 19.00
C SER A 26 -14.16 4.86 19.45
N ASP A 27 -15.11 4.03 18.98
CA ASP A 27 -15.32 2.66 19.41
C ASP A 27 -14.10 1.78 19.12
N PRO A 28 -13.41 1.24 20.14
CA PRO A 28 -12.21 0.42 19.95
C PRO A 28 -12.49 -0.83 19.11
N GLU A 29 -13.65 -1.50 19.28
CA GLU A 29 -14.02 -2.69 18.52
C GLU A 29 -14.20 -2.36 17.03
N ALA A 30 -14.68 -1.17 16.71
CA ALA A 30 -14.78 -0.72 15.32
C ALA A 30 -13.40 -0.51 14.69
N PHE A 31 -12.46 0.05 15.44
CA PHE A 31 -11.06 0.16 14.97
C PHE A 31 -10.39 -1.19 14.82
N ASP A 32 -10.62 -2.13 15.74
CA ASP A 32 -10.14 -3.52 15.61
C ASP A 32 -10.71 -4.18 14.36
N GLY A 33 -12.00 -3.99 14.10
CA GLY A 33 -12.65 -4.47 12.87
C GLY A 33 -12.03 -3.90 11.60
N LEU A 34 -11.78 -2.59 11.55
CA LEU A 34 -11.10 -1.95 10.42
C LEU A 34 -9.67 -2.44 10.27
N TYR A 35 -8.95 -2.64 11.37
CA TYR A 35 -7.60 -3.20 11.35
C TYR A 35 -7.60 -4.61 10.74
N LEU A 36 -8.45 -5.51 11.23
CA LEU A 36 -8.54 -6.88 10.73
C LEU A 36 -8.91 -6.96 9.25
N LEU A 37 -9.72 -6.02 8.74
CA LEU A 37 -10.13 -5.99 7.35
C LEU A 37 -9.03 -5.45 6.40
N PHE A 38 -8.19 -4.53 6.87
CA PHE A 38 -7.32 -3.76 5.98
C PHE A 38 -5.82 -3.88 6.27
N ALA A 39 -5.39 -4.35 7.46
CA ALA A 39 -3.98 -4.37 7.82
C ALA A 39 -3.14 -5.20 6.85
N ASP A 40 -3.61 -6.41 6.51
CA ASP A 40 -2.91 -7.30 5.57
C ASP A 40 -2.83 -6.70 4.15
N ARG A 41 -3.85 -5.95 3.72
CA ARG A 41 -3.87 -5.25 2.44
C ARG A 41 -2.86 -4.11 2.42
N VAL A 42 -2.87 -3.26 3.45
CA VAL A 42 -1.93 -2.14 3.58
C VAL A 42 -0.50 -2.64 3.68
N PHE A 43 -0.27 -3.71 4.46
CA PHE A 43 1.04 -4.34 4.57
C PHE A 43 1.54 -4.86 3.22
N ARG A 44 0.72 -5.62 2.47
CA ARG A 44 1.11 -6.13 1.13
C ARG A 44 1.41 -5.00 0.15
N TYR A 45 0.57 -3.96 0.15
CA TYR A 45 0.81 -2.78 -0.66
C TYR A 45 2.18 -2.15 -0.34
N LEU A 46 2.48 -1.94 0.95
CA LEU A 46 3.75 -1.36 1.39
C LEU A 46 4.92 -2.30 1.08
N LEU A 47 4.79 -3.59 1.35
CA LEU A 47 5.83 -4.58 1.05
C LEU A 47 6.15 -4.63 -0.44
N ALA A 48 5.14 -4.64 -1.32
CA ALA A 48 5.34 -4.57 -2.76
C ALA A 48 6.04 -3.27 -3.21
N ARG A 49 5.89 -2.22 -2.42
CA ARG A 49 6.45 -0.90 -2.69
C ARG A 49 7.90 -0.75 -2.24
N VAL A 50 8.22 -1.20 -1.03
CA VAL A 50 9.53 -0.99 -0.41
C VAL A 50 10.46 -2.21 -0.53
N GLY A 51 9.91 -3.41 -0.62
CA GLY A 51 10.69 -4.66 -0.66
C GLY A 51 11.30 -5.05 0.69
N ASP A 52 10.96 -4.34 1.77
CA ASP A 52 11.46 -4.55 3.13
C ASP A 52 10.28 -4.79 4.07
N ALA A 53 10.27 -5.94 4.73
CA ALA A 53 9.14 -6.35 5.56
C ALA A 53 9.07 -5.56 6.87
N ASP A 54 10.20 -5.25 7.48
CA ASP A 54 10.26 -4.53 8.74
C ASP A 54 9.76 -3.09 8.55
N LEU A 55 10.22 -2.42 7.48
CA LEU A 55 9.73 -1.09 7.11
C LEU A 55 8.25 -1.12 6.73
N ALA A 56 7.80 -2.14 6.00
CA ALA A 56 6.39 -2.27 5.63
C ALA A 56 5.49 -2.45 6.86
N GLU A 57 5.93 -3.23 7.86
CA GLU A 57 5.21 -3.43 9.13
C GLU A 57 5.16 -2.14 9.96
N GLU A 58 6.30 -1.46 10.09
CA GLU A 58 6.38 -0.17 10.80
C GLU A 58 5.44 0.86 10.18
N VAL A 59 5.51 1.04 8.85
CA VAL A 59 4.65 2.02 8.16
C VAL A 59 3.18 1.60 8.23
N THR A 60 2.86 0.30 8.18
CA THR A 60 1.49 -0.20 8.36
C THR A 60 0.95 0.25 9.72
N SER A 61 1.69 0.02 10.78
CA SER A 61 1.29 0.44 12.13
C SER A 61 1.05 1.95 12.22
N GLN A 62 1.92 2.73 11.61
CA GLN A 62 1.79 4.19 11.56
C GLN A 62 0.58 4.66 10.73
N VAL A 63 0.20 3.91 9.68
CA VAL A 63 -1.03 4.20 8.91
C VAL A 63 -2.27 3.99 9.77
N PHE A 64 -2.33 2.93 10.56
CA PHE A 64 -3.48 2.68 11.44
C PHE A 64 -3.55 3.66 12.62
N LEU A 65 -2.43 4.08 13.18
CA LEU A 65 -2.42 5.20 14.12
C LEU A 65 -2.98 6.48 13.47
N ARG A 66 -2.58 6.74 12.23
CA ARG A 66 -3.11 7.89 11.48
C ARG A 66 -4.58 7.74 11.11
N LEU A 67 -5.05 6.51 10.87
CA LEU A 67 -6.47 6.21 10.68
C LEU A 67 -7.29 6.65 11.91
N ILE A 68 -6.86 6.25 13.11
CA ILE A 68 -7.52 6.63 14.37
C ILE A 68 -7.62 8.15 14.50
N GLU A 69 -6.53 8.87 14.23
CA GLU A 69 -6.49 10.34 14.30
C GLU A 69 -7.35 11.04 13.25
N LYS A 70 -7.64 10.40 12.13
CA LYS A 70 -8.22 11.06 10.93
C LYS A 70 -9.53 10.47 10.45
N ILE A 71 -10.06 9.47 11.13
CA ILE A 71 -11.31 8.81 10.71
C ILE A 71 -12.48 9.79 10.63
N ASP A 72 -12.52 10.80 11.49
CA ASP A 72 -13.54 11.85 11.48
C ASP A 72 -13.52 12.73 10.23
N MET A 73 -12.37 12.78 9.55
CA MET A 73 -12.23 13.51 8.28
C MET A 73 -12.70 12.70 7.08
N TYR A 74 -12.89 11.40 7.23
CA TYR A 74 -13.42 10.55 6.18
C TYR A 74 -14.92 10.81 6.03
N ARG A 75 -15.35 11.21 4.84
CA ARG A 75 -16.77 11.44 4.55
C ARG A 75 -17.34 10.27 3.78
N ILE A 76 -18.24 9.56 4.43
CA ILE A 76 -18.96 8.45 3.80
C ILE A 76 -19.87 9.06 2.72
N GLY A 77 -19.61 8.69 1.48
CA GLY A 77 -20.43 9.09 0.33
C GLY A 77 -21.45 8.02 -0.07
N PRO A 78 -22.44 8.36 -0.90
CA PRO A 78 -23.50 7.43 -1.30
C PRO A 78 -23.03 6.27 -2.19
N ARG A 79 -21.76 6.29 -2.61
CA ARG A 79 -21.11 5.24 -3.42
C ARG A 79 -19.89 4.65 -2.74
N ASP A 80 -19.74 4.90 -1.44
CA ASP A 80 -18.61 4.37 -0.71
C ASP A 80 -18.66 2.85 -0.66
N ASN A 81 -17.54 2.27 -1.04
CA ASN A 81 -17.31 0.84 -1.03
C ASN A 81 -15.90 0.56 -0.51
N VAL A 82 -15.58 -0.71 -0.40
CA VAL A 82 -14.26 -1.17 0.08
C VAL A 82 -13.11 -0.55 -0.74
N ALA A 83 -13.28 -0.38 -2.06
CA ALA A 83 -12.23 0.16 -2.92
C ALA A 83 -11.97 1.66 -2.64
N ILE A 84 -13.01 2.45 -2.40
CA ILE A 84 -12.87 3.89 -2.09
C ILE A 84 -12.21 4.08 -0.72
N PHE A 85 -12.63 3.32 0.29
CA PHE A 85 -11.98 3.37 1.60
C PHE A 85 -10.53 2.88 1.54
N SER A 86 -10.28 1.78 0.82
CA SER A 86 -8.91 1.31 0.55
C SER A 86 -8.05 2.38 -0.13
N ALA A 87 -8.58 3.07 -1.13
CA ALA A 87 -7.86 4.15 -1.81
C ALA A 87 -7.46 5.29 -0.83
N TRP A 88 -8.33 5.61 0.13
CA TRP A 88 -8.02 6.59 1.17
C TRP A 88 -6.92 6.09 2.12
N LEU A 89 -6.95 4.79 2.52
CA LEU A 89 -5.87 4.17 3.31
C LEU A 89 -4.55 4.13 2.54
N TYR A 90 -4.56 3.72 1.27
CA TYR A 90 -3.34 3.69 0.45
C TYR A 90 -2.75 5.07 0.23
N ARG A 91 -3.60 6.11 0.14
CA ARG A 91 -3.11 7.49 0.10
C ARG A 91 -2.41 7.88 1.40
N MET A 92 -2.93 7.46 2.57
CA MET A 92 -2.23 7.68 3.85
C MET A 92 -0.90 6.93 3.89
N ALA A 93 -0.89 5.67 3.46
CA ALA A 93 0.31 4.84 3.39
C ALA A 93 1.36 5.45 2.44
N TYR A 94 0.95 5.90 1.26
CA TYR A 94 1.80 6.60 0.31
C TYR A 94 2.43 7.85 0.91
N ASN A 95 1.63 8.72 1.50
CA ASN A 95 2.12 9.96 2.10
C ASN A 95 3.10 9.66 3.25
N LYS A 96 2.78 8.66 4.08
CA LYS A 96 3.66 8.27 5.19
C LYS A 96 4.99 7.73 4.70
N LEU A 97 5.00 6.91 3.67
CA LEU A 97 6.22 6.40 3.06
C LEU A 97 7.10 7.53 2.49
N ILE A 98 6.49 8.51 1.83
CA ILE A 98 7.21 9.70 1.36
C ILE A 98 7.85 10.47 2.53
N ASP A 99 7.16 10.58 3.66
CA ASP A 99 7.70 11.26 4.84
C ASP A 99 8.89 10.48 5.43
N VAL A 100 8.82 9.14 5.50
CA VAL A 100 9.93 8.28 5.91
C VAL A 100 11.15 8.51 5.00
N TYR A 101 10.99 8.43 3.69
CA TYR A 101 12.10 8.68 2.76
C TYR A 101 12.68 10.09 2.84
N ARG A 102 11.85 11.10 3.11
CA ARG A 102 12.33 12.47 3.34
C ARG A 102 13.16 12.56 4.62
N GLN A 103 12.73 11.87 5.67
CA GLN A 103 13.45 11.83 6.94
C GLN A 103 14.79 11.11 6.79
N GLU A 104 14.82 9.95 6.12
CA GLU A 104 16.06 9.23 5.82
C GLU A 104 17.04 10.06 5.00
N ARG A 105 16.55 10.74 3.95
CA ARG A 105 17.40 11.65 3.16
C ARG A 105 17.97 12.82 3.97
N ARG A 106 17.22 13.32 4.95
CA ARG A 106 17.74 14.34 5.89
C ARG A 106 18.80 13.76 6.80
N LEU A 107 18.57 12.57 7.35
CA LEU A 107 19.55 11.87 8.19
C LEU A 107 20.80 11.49 7.40
N HIS A 108 20.67 11.02 6.16
CA HIS A 108 21.81 10.74 5.28
C HIS A 108 22.61 12.00 4.92
N ARG A 109 21.98 13.15 4.74
CA ARG A 109 22.70 14.42 4.57
C ARG A 109 23.53 14.81 5.80
N VAL A 110 23.03 14.46 6.98
CA VAL A 110 23.76 14.68 8.26
C VAL A 110 24.76 13.56 8.51
N ALA A 111 24.50 12.33 8.02
CA ALA A 111 25.32 11.13 8.24
C ALA A 111 26.35 10.87 7.12
N LEU A 112 26.37 11.63 6.03
CA LEU A 112 27.48 11.62 5.06
C LEU A 112 28.78 12.10 5.68
N GLU A 113 28.75 12.60 6.94
CA GLU A 113 29.94 12.75 7.77
C GLU A 113 30.32 11.49 8.59
N LYS A 114 29.49 10.44 8.66
CA LYS A 114 29.78 9.19 9.41
C LYS A 114 29.16 7.97 8.73
N ALA A 115 30.01 7.20 8.06
CA ALA A 115 29.89 5.85 7.49
C ALA A 115 28.70 4.94 7.80
N ALA A 116 28.12 4.40 6.71
CA ALA A 116 27.69 3.00 6.39
C ALA A 116 27.11 2.09 7.48
N HIS A 117 25.91 1.55 7.28
CA HIS A 117 25.66 0.11 7.08
C HIS A 117 24.18 -0.17 6.78
N VAL A 118 23.96 -0.91 5.69
CA VAL A 118 22.70 -1.54 5.32
C VAL A 118 22.64 -2.89 6.01
N THR A 119 21.55 -3.23 6.65
CA THR A 119 21.33 -4.57 7.16
C THR A 119 20.09 -5.18 6.50
N THR A 120 20.34 -6.24 5.75
CA THR A 120 19.33 -7.14 5.19
C THR A 120 19.07 -8.24 6.22
N GLY A 121 17.83 -8.54 6.51
CA GLY A 121 17.56 -9.66 7.41
C GLY A 121 16.12 -10.16 7.39
N HIS A 122 15.95 -11.32 6.80
CA HIS A 122 15.15 -12.49 7.19
C HIS A 122 13.63 -12.40 7.31
N LEU A 123 12.93 -13.26 6.54
CA LEU A 123 12.15 -14.35 7.11
C LEU A 123 11.71 -15.39 6.07
N LEU A 124 12.09 -16.64 6.30
CA LEU A 124 11.64 -17.85 5.62
C LEU A 124 10.44 -18.44 6.37
N GLU A 125 9.33 -18.63 5.66
CA GLU A 125 8.48 -19.84 5.69
C GLU A 125 7.05 -19.59 5.20
N ARG A 126 6.81 -19.91 3.91
CA ARG A 126 5.53 -20.36 3.32
C ARG A 126 5.74 -20.59 1.81
N VAL A 127 6.10 -21.84 1.41
CA VAL A 127 7.07 -22.10 0.34
C VAL A 127 6.58 -22.10 -1.13
N HIS A 128 5.32 -22.00 -1.52
CA HIS A 128 4.98 -22.07 -2.96
C HIS A 128 4.22 -20.87 -3.56
N ALA A 129 3.30 -20.27 -2.85
CA ALA A 129 2.70 -18.98 -3.27
C ALA A 129 3.66 -17.80 -3.04
N ARG A 130 4.70 -18.03 -2.32
CA ARG A 130 5.76 -17.12 -1.89
C ARG A 130 6.80 -16.89 -2.97
N LEU A 131 7.22 -17.92 -3.70
CA LEU A 131 8.22 -17.79 -4.76
C LEU A 131 7.75 -16.90 -5.91
N ASP A 132 6.46 -16.99 -6.31
CA ASP A 132 5.89 -16.14 -7.35
C ASP A 132 5.77 -14.68 -6.86
N PHE A 133 5.48 -14.48 -5.57
CA PHE A 133 5.35 -13.15 -4.98
C PHE A 133 6.72 -12.51 -4.71
N GLU A 134 7.68 -13.26 -4.17
CA GLU A 134 9.05 -12.80 -3.97
C GLU A 134 9.72 -12.43 -5.31
N TRP A 135 9.55 -13.26 -6.32
CA TRP A 135 9.99 -12.96 -7.68
C TRP A 135 9.34 -11.67 -8.23
N LEU A 136 8.02 -11.50 -8.01
CA LEU A 136 7.32 -10.28 -8.41
C LEU A 136 7.87 -9.06 -7.67
N LEU A 137 8.11 -9.18 -6.36
CA LEU A 137 8.70 -8.10 -5.55
C LEU A 137 10.06 -7.68 -6.10
N GLU A 138 10.95 -8.62 -6.41
CA GLU A 138 12.25 -8.33 -7.02
C GLU A 138 12.10 -7.56 -8.33
N LYS A 139 11.20 -8.00 -9.21
CA LYS A 139 10.96 -7.32 -10.50
C LYS A 139 10.35 -5.93 -10.33
N LEU A 140 9.49 -5.75 -9.36
CA LEU A 140 8.95 -4.43 -9.03
C LEU A 140 10.03 -3.46 -8.53
N GLN A 141 11.06 -3.95 -7.83
CA GLN A 141 12.19 -3.11 -7.37
C GLN A 141 13.04 -2.54 -8.52
N LEU A 142 13.01 -3.18 -9.71
CA LEU A 142 13.71 -2.67 -10.89
C LEU A 142 13.00 -1.45 -11.54
N LEU A 143 11.75 -1.22 -11.19
CA LEU A 143 10.96 -0.09 -11.70
C LEU A 143 11.26 1.18 -10.91
N ASN A 144 11.13 2.34 -11.57
CA ASN A 144 11.14 3.58 -10.82
C ASN A 144 9.90 3.68 -9.90
N GLU A 145 9.97 4.56 -8.91
CA GLU A 145 8.96 4.70 -7.87
C GLU A 145 7.53 4.86 -8.41
N GLN A 146 7.32 5.72 -9.41
CA GLN A 146 5.99 5.96 -9.96
C GLN A 146 5.47 4.78 -10.80
N GLN A 147 6.35 4.11 -11.54
CA GLN A 147 6.01 2.92 -12.30
C GLN A 147 5.62 1.77 -11.38
N ARG A 148 6.37 1.56 -10.30
CA ARG A 148 6.05 0.56 -9.27
C ARG A 148 4.71 0.86 -8.64
N GLU A 149 4.49 2.10 -8.22
CA GLU A 149 3.24 2.54 -7.59
C GLU A 149 2.02 2.21 -8.44
N VAL A 150 2.03 2.62 -9.71
CA VAL A 150 0.87 2.39 -10.58
C VAL A 150 0.60 0.91 -10.78
N LEU A 151 1.63 0.05 -10.89
CA LEU A 151 1.43 -1.39 -11.05
C LEU A 151 0.92 -2.05 -9.77
N VAL A 152 1.44 -1.66 -8.60
CA VAL A 152 0.96 -2.18 -7.33
C VAL A 152 -0.51 -1.83 -7.12
N LEU A 153 -0.89 -0.57 -7.27
CA LEU A 153 -2.28 -0.14 -7.10
C LEU A 153 -3.22 -0.81 -8.10
N ARG A 154 -2.80 -0.98 -9.36
CA ARG A 154 -3.63 -1.53 -10.43
C ARG A 154 -3.75 -3.06 -10.41
N PHE A 155 -2.69 -3.78 -10.07
CA PHE A 155 -2.59 -5.23 -10.29
C PHE A 155 -2.45 -6.02 -8.98
N VAL A 156 -1.93 -5.44 -7.92
CA VAL A 156 -1.88 -6.08 -6.59
C VAL A 156 -3.13 -5.74 -5.81
N GLU A 157 -3.51 -4.45 -5.79
CA GLU A 157 -4.66 -3.94 -5.05
C GLU A 157 -5.94 -3.82 -5.90
N GLU A 158 -5.86 -4.10 -7.19
CA GLU A 158 -6.98 -4.17 -8.15
C GLU A 158 -7.80 -2.84 -8.23
N LEU A 159 -7.21 -1.69 -7.88
CA LEU A 159 -7.90 -0.41 -7.97
C LEU A 159 -8.22 -0.03 -9.42
N SER A 160 -9.35 0.62 -9.65
CA SER A 160 -9.68 1.21 -10.95
C SER A 160 -8.70 2.34 -11.33
N ILE A 161 -8.71 2.76 -12.59
CA ILE A 161 -7.93 3.92 -13.05
C ILE A 161 -8.28 5.17 -12.25
N ALA A 162 -9.57 5.39 -11.99
CA ALA A 162 -10.06 6.55 -11.25
C ALA A 162 -9.55 6.55 -9.80
N GLU A 163 -9.66 5.42 -9.09
CA GLU A 163 -9.17 5.25 -7.71
C GLU A 163 -7.64 5.39 -7.65
N THR A 164 -6.93 4.77 -8.60
CA THR A 164 -5.46 4.93 -8.71
C THR A 164 -5.08 6.40 -8.93
N ALA A 165 -5.82 7.13 -9.75
CA ALA A 165 -5.60 8.56 -9.99
C ALA A 165 -5.78 9.38 -8.70
N GLN A 166 -6.78 9.04 -7.88
CA GLN A 166 -6.98 9.66 -6.57
C GLN A 166 -5.82 9.38 -5.60
N VAL A 167 -5.39 8.12 -5.49
CA VAL A 167 -4.25 7.75 -4.62
C VAL A 167 -2.98 8.50 -5.04
N MET A 168 -2.65 8.44 -6.33
CA MET A 168 -1.43 9.04 -6.89
C MET A 168 -1.50 10.57 -7.09
N GLN A 169 -2.66 11.18 -6.87
CA GLN A 169 -2.91 12.62 -7.13
C GLN A 169 -2.55 13.03 -8.57
N LYS A 170 -2.99 12.20 -9.53
CA LYS A 170 -2.76 12.38 -10.96
C LYS A 170 -4.08 12.38 -11.73
N SER A 171 -4.06 12.86 -12.97
CA SER A 171 -5.20 12.65 -13.87
C SER A 171 -5.26 11.18 -14.33
N GLU A 172 -6.46 10.71 -14.66
CA GLU A 172 -6.63 9.36 -15.22
C GLU A 172 -5.80 9.12 -16.49
N GLY A 173 -5.68 10.14 -17.34
CA GLY A 173 -4.85 10.08 -18.54
C GLY A 173 -3.37 9.89 -18.21
N ALA A 174 -2.87 10.55 -17.16
CA ALA A 174 -1.50 10.39 -16.68
C ALA A 174 -1.27 8.98 -16.09
N VAL A 175 -2.26 8.43 -15.35
CA VAL A 175 -2.21 7.07 -14.81
C VAL A 175 -2.16 6.03 -15.94
N LYS A 176 -3.02 6.16 -16.96
CA LYS A 176 -3.02 5.26 -18.16
C LYS A 176 -1.65 5.27 -18.86
N ALA A 177 -1.11 6.46 -19.11
CA ALA A 177 0.20 6.59 -19.75
C ALA A 177 1.34 6.04 -18.88
N LEU A 178 1.27 6.24 -17.57
CA LEU A 178 2.26 5.71 -16.64
C LEU A 178 2.19 4.19 -16.53
N GLN A 179 0.99 3.61 -16.45
CA GLN A 179 0.76 2.17 -16.46
C GLN A 179 1.35 1.53 -17.72
N HIS A 180 1.08 2.11 -18.89
CA HIS A 180 1.61 1.60 -20.15
C HIS A 180 3.14 1.55 -20.14
N ARG A 181 3.78 2.67 -19.79
CA ARG A 181 5.25 2.74 -19.71
C ARG A 181 5.84 1.80 -18.66
N ALA A 182 5.14 1.62 -17.52
CA ALA A 182 5.56 0.69 -16.48
C ALA A 182 5.55 -0.76 -16.97
N LEU A 183 4.48 -1.17 -17.67
CA LEU A 183 4.36 -2.51 -18.25
C LEU A 183 5.41 -2.75 -19.35
N GLU A 184 5.69 -1.77 -20.20
CA GLU A 184 6.75 -1.87 -21.20
C GLU A 184 8.13 -2.04 -20.55
N THR A 185 8.41 -1.29 -19.47
CA THR A 185 9.66 -1.40 -18.74
C THR A 185 9.79 -2.77 -18.08
N LEU A 186 8.73 -3.23 -17.41
CA LEU A 186 8.70 -4.55 -16.79
C LEU A 186 8.91 -5.66 -17.82
N ARG A 187 8.23 -5.57 -18.97
CA ARG A 187 8.38 -6.54 -20.06
C ARG A 187 9.82 -6.66 -20.54
N ARG A 188 10.55 -5.56 -20.65
CA ARG A 188 11.98 -5.58 -21.03
C ARG A 188 12.82 -6.33 -20.01
N TYR A 189 12.57 -6.14 -18.71
CA TYR A 189 13.28 -6.85 -17.65
C TYR A 189 12.95 -8.35 -17.56
N LEU A 190 11.78 -8.75 -18.07
CA LEU A 190 11.39 -10.17 -18.09
C LEU A 190 11.95 -10.94 -19.30
N GLN A 191 12.43 -10.22 -20.32
CA GLN A 191 12.97 -10.79 -21.57
C GLN A 191 14.51 -10.78 -21.59
N SER A 192 15.16 -10.12 -20.60
CA SER A 192 16.58 -10.08 -20.44
C SER A 192 17.07 -11.12 -19.43
#